data_3593c89736d199e325f2718bee835d58
#
_entry.id   3593c89736d199e325f2718bee835d58
#
_cell.length_a   1.000
_cell.length_b   1.000
_cell.length_c   1.000
_cell.angle_alpha   90.00
_cell.angle_beta   90.00
_cell.angle_gamma   90.00
#
_symmetry.space_group_name_H-M   'P 1'
#
loop_
_entity.id
_entity.type
_entity.pdbx_description
1 polymer ?
#
loop_
_entity_poly.entity_id
_entity_poly.type
_entity_poly.pdbx_seq_one_letter_code
_entity_poly.pdbx_strand_id
1 'polypeptide(L)'
;MTKRQINRLTKLVLVKTQKEAVMTALEAGYEPSPTELLNAGIGDPHRVVNTLRTEQGAPIYLNNRYDSCGFRESRYRLGTPKQHSK
;
A
#
# COMPACT_ATOMS: atom_id res chain seq x y z
N MET A 1 -7.58 -4.40 -4.69
CA MET A 1 -6.88 -4.14 -5.98
C MET A 1 -7.37 -5.12 -7.03
N THR A 2 -7.36 -4.68 -8.26
CA THR A 2 -7.71 -5.58 -9.36
C THR A 2 -6.57 -6.57 -9.60
N LYS A 3 -6.88 -7.64 -10.30
CA LYS A 3 -5.88 -8.65 -10.65
C LYS A 3 -4.74 -8.05 -11.46
N ARG A 4 -5.07 -7.11 -12.35
CA ARG A 4 -4.05 -6.41 -13.15
C ARG A 4 -3.11 -5.59 -12.27
N GLN A 5 -3.65 -4.91 -11.27
CA GLN A 5 -2.85 -4.13 -10.34
C GLN A 5 -1.94 -5.02 -9.50
N ILE A 6 -2.46 -6.16 -9.03
CA ILE A 6 -1.67 -7.11 -8.27
C ILE A 6 -0.53 -7.65 -9.11
N ASN A 7 -0.78 -7.99 -10.37
CA ASN A 7 0.25 -8.48 -11.27
C ASN A 7 1.33 -7.42 -11.50
N ARG A 8 0.93 -6.17 -11.65
CA ARG A 8 1.89 -5.08 -11.83
C ARG A 8 2.75 -4.89 -10.59
N LEU A 9 2.13 -4.94 -9.42
CA LEU A 9 2.87 -4.83 -8.16
C LEU A 9 3.88 -5.97 -8.03
N THR A 10 3.48 -7.20 -8.35
CA THR A 10 4.37 -8.35 -8.31
C THR A 10 5.59 -8.13 -9.21
N LYS A 11 5.39 -7.58 -10.41
CA LYS A 11 6.50 -7.29 -11.31
C LYS A 11 7.41 -6.20 -10.75
N LEU A 12 6.84 -5.19 -10.13
CA LEU A 12 7.62 -4.13 -9.50
C LEU A 12 8.52 -4.69 -8.40
N VAL A 13 7.99 -5.62 -7.60
CA VAL A 13 8.77 -6.25 -6.53
C VAL A 13 9.96 -7.02 -7.10
N LEU A 14 9.84 -7.57 -8.29
CA LEU A 14 10.93 -8.32 -8.93
C LEU A 14 12.04 -7.42 -9.45
N VAL A 15 11.73 -6.19 -9.85
CA VAL A 15 12.73 -5.31 -10.48
C VAL A 15 13.17 -4.15 -9.59
N LYS A 16 12.48 -3.90 -8.50
CA LYS A 16 12.79 -2.83 -7.55
C LYS A 16 12.88 -3.40 -6.16
N THR A 17 13.36 -2.59 -5.21
CA THR A 17 13.29 -3.00 -3.81
C THR A 17 11.83 -3.02 -3.37
N GLN A 18 11.57 -3.72 -2.26
CA GLN A 18 10.20 -3.78 -1.75
C GLN A 18 9.65 -2.39 -1.43
N LYS A 19 10.48 -1.54 -0.84
CA LYS A 19 10.08 -0.16 -0.52
C LYS A 19 9.70 0.62 -1.77
N GLU A 20 10.53 0.53 -2.80
CA GLU A 20 10.26 1.25 -4.05
C GLU A 20 9.01 0.72 -4.74
N ALA A 21 8.83 -0.58 -4.74
CA ALA A 21 7.66 -1.19 -5.36
C ALA A 21 6.37 -0.74 -4.67
N VAL A 22 6.34 -0.75 -3.34
CA VAL A 22 5.18 -0.32 -2.58
C VAL A 22 4.91 1.16 -2.82
N MET A 23 5.95 1.99 -2.77
CA MET A 23 5.78 3.43 -2.97
C MET A 23 5.27 3.74 -4.37
N THR A 24 5.81 3.08 -5.38
CA THR A 24 5.36 3.26 -6.76
C THR A 24 3.89 2.90 -6.92
N ALA A 25 3.46 1.79 -6.31
CA ALA A 25 2.06 1.37 -6.36
C ALA A 25 1.15 2.39 -5.68
N LEU A 26 1.56 2.88 -4.51
CA LEU A 26 0.77 3.87 -3.79
C LEU A 26 0.67 5.19 -4.57
N GLU A 27 1.76 5.61 -5.20
CA GLU A 27 1.76 6.83 -6.01
C GLU A 27 0.88 6.68 -7.25
N ALA A 28 0.71 5.47 -7.74
CA ALA A 28 -0.19 5.20 -8.86
C ALA A 28 -1.66 5.13 -8.44
N GLY A 29 -1.94 5.30 -7.15
CA GLY A 29 -3.30 5.27 -6.64
C GLY A 29 -3.79 3.91 -6.21
N TYR A 30 -2.90 2.92 -6.12
CA TYR A 30 -3.30 1.59 -5.67
C TYR A 30 -3.55 1.61 -4.16
N GLU A 31 -4.47 0.79 -3.72
CA GLU A 31 -4.81 0.67 -2.30
C GLU A 31 -4.68 -0.79 -1.87
N PRO A 32 -3.46 -1.28 -1.71
CA PRO A 32 -3.26 -2.69 -1.37
C PRO A 32 -3.56 -2.97 0.10
N SER A 33 -4.15 -4.13 0.37
CA SER A 33 -4.26 -4.63 1.72
C SER A 33 -2.93 -5.29 2.11
N PRO A 34 -2.68 -5.49 3.42
CA PRO A 34 -1.49 -6.24 3.84
C PRO A 34 -1.41 -7.63 3.19
N THR A 35 -2.55 -8.31 3.06
CA THR A 35 -2.58 -9.62 2.42
C THR A 35 -2.19 -9.54 0.95
N GLU A 36 -2.66 -8.53 0.24
CA GLU A 36 -2.30 -8.34 -1.16
C GLU A 36 -0.81 -8.05 -1.32
N LEU A 37 -0.23 -7.29 -0.41
CA LEU A 37 1.21 -7.03 -0.42
C LEU A 37 1.99 -8.31 -0.16
N LEU A 38 1.55 -9.14 0.79
CA LEU A 38 2.18 -10.43 1.05
C LEU A 38 2.14 -11.31 -0.20
N ASN A 39 0.99 -11.36 -0.86
CA ASN A 39 0.82 -12.17 -2.07
C ASN A 39 1.68 -11.66 -3.24
N ALA A 40 2.01 -10.39 -3.24
CA ALA A 40 2.86 -9.81 -4.28
C ALA A 40 4.35 -10.01 -4.01
N GLY A 41 4.71 -10.57 -2.85
CA GLY A 41 6.11 -10.82 -2.52
C GLY A 41 6.71 -9.89 -1.47
N ILE A 42 5.89 -9.07 -0.82
CA ILE A 42 6.36 -8.20 0.26
C ILE A 42 6.35 -9.01 1.55
N GLY A 43 7.52 -9.28 2.10
CA GLY A 43 7.64 -10.17 3.25
C GLY A 43 7.03 -9.64 4.54
N ASP A 44 7.14 -8.34 4.79
CA ASP A 44 6.59 -7.72 5.99
C ASP A 44 6.00 -6.36 5.61
N PRO A 45 4.73 -6.33 5.19
CA PRO A 45 4.10 -5.10 4.72
C PRO A 45 4.11 -3.97 5.74
N HIS A 46 3.85 -4.27 7.00
CA HIS A 46 3.85 -3.25 8.05
C HIS A 46 5.21 -2.59 8.19
N ARG A 47 6.26 -3.39 8.17
CA ARG A 47 7.61 -2.88 8.32
C ARG A 47 7.99 -2.01 7.13
N VAL A 48 7.67 -2.44 5.93
CA VAL A 48 7.96 -1.67 4.71
C VAL A 48 7.24 -0.33 4.75
N VAL A 49 5.96 -0.33 5.12
CA VAL A 49 5.18 0.90 5.21
C VAL A 49 5.73 1.83 6.28
N ASN A 50 6.08 1.29 7.46
CA ASN A 50 6.67 2.11 8.51
C ASN A 50 8.00 2.71 8.10
N THR A 51 8.82 1.96 7.38
CA THR A 51 10.08 2.46 6.86
C THR A 51 9.84 3.63 5.90
N LEU A 52 8.87 3.50 5.02
CA LEU A 52 8.53 4.59 4.11
C LEU A 52 8.05 5.83 4.86
N ARG A 53 7.24 5.64 5.90
CA ARG A 53 6.78 6.76 6.71
C ARG A 53 7.91 7.49 7.43
N THR A 54 8.85 6.74 7.97
CA THR A 54 9.92 7.32 8.79
C THR A 54 11.08 7.82 7.94
N GLU A 55 11.48 7.10 6.91
CA GLU A 55 12.63 7.49 6.09
C GLU A 55 12.30 8.52 5.04
N GLN A 56 11.14 8.42 4.43
CA GLN A 56 10.76 9.30 3.33
C GLN A 56 9.65 10.29 3.70
N GLY A 57 9.12 10.18 4.91
CA GLY A 57 8.03 11.03 5.34
C GLY A 57 6.75 10.81 4.54
N ALA A 58 6.58 9.64 3.95
CA ALA A 58 5.43 9.38 3.11
C ALA A 58 4.15 9.33 3.93
N PRO A 59 3.10 10.08 3.54
CA PRO A 59 1.84 10.11 4.28
C PRO A 59 0.98 8.91 3.92
N ILE A 60 1.35 7.74 4.44
CA ILE A 60 0.64 6.49 4.18
C ILE A 60 -0.33 6.22 5.32
N TYR A 61 -1.59 6.03 4.99
CA TYR A 61 -2.65 5.74 5.96
C TYR A 61 -3.18 4.34 5.78
N LEU A 62 -3.66 3.77 6.86
CA LEU A 62 -4.35 2.49 6.83
C LEU A 62 -5.83 2.77 6.96
N ASN A 63 -6.57 2.61 5.87
CA ASN A 63 -8.02 2.77 5.86
C ASN A 63 -8.68 1.47 6.27
N ASN A 64 -9.59 1.55 7.23
CA ASN A 64 -10.38 0.40 7.65
C ASN A 64 -11.77 0.53 7.06
N ARG A 65 -12.23 -0.52 6.42
CA ARG A 65 -13.59 -0.58 5.86
C ARG A 65 -14.25 -1.87 6.30
N TYR A 66 -15.58 -1.87 6.30
CA TYR A 66 -16.33 -3.07 6.54
C TYR A 66 -17.05 -3.45 5.26
N ASP A 67 -16.95 -4.72 4.88
CA ASP A 67 -17.66 -5.20 3.70
C ASP A 67 -19.13 -5.45 4.03
N SER A 68 -19.90 -5.92 3.04
CA SER A 68 -21.34 -6.15 3.24
C SER A 68 -21.64 -7.25 4.26
N CYS A 69 -20.66 -8.09 4.56
CA CYS A 69 -20.80 -9.15 5.57
C CYS A 69 -20.33 -8.70 6.95
N GLY A 70 -19.84 -7.48 7.09
CA GLY A 70 -19.39 -6.96 8.37
C GLY A 70 -17.93 -7.27 8.70
N PHE A 71 -17.18 -7.87 7.78
CA PHE A 71 -15.77 -8.15 8.03
C PHE A 71 -14.94 -6.92 7.75
N ARG A 72 -13.99 -6.65 8.63
CA ARG A 72 -13.10 -5.49 8.47
C ARG A 72 -12.06 -5.75 7.40
N GLU A 73 -11.90 -4.80 6.49
CA GLU A 73 -10.86 -4.81 5.49
C GLU A 73 -10.02 -3.56 5.67
N SER A 74 -8.71 -3.75 5.77
CA SER A 74 -7.77 -2.64 5.91
C SER A 74 -6.94 -2.53 4.64
N ARG A 75 -6.78 -1.31 4.12
CA ARG A 75 -6.00 -1.05 2.94
C ARG A 75 -5.09 0.14 3.17
N TYR A 76 -3.85 0.05 2.67
CA TYR A 76 -2.94 1.17 2.73
C TYR A 76 -3.26 2.16 1.62
N ARG A 77 -3.09 3.42 1.91
CA ARG A 77 -3.39 4.48 0.96
C ARG A 77 -2.40 5.62 1.14
N LEU A 78 -1.95 6.19 0.02
CA LEU A 78 -1.11 7.38 0.08
C LEU A 78 -2.05 8.59 0.23
N GLY A 79 -1.89 9.32 1.32
CA GLY A 79 -2.69 10.50 1.57
C GLY A 79 -2.18 11.73 0.87
N THR A 80 -2.96 12.80 0.96
CA THR A 80 -2.52 14.08 0.44
C THR A 80 -2.32 15.00 1.64
N PRO A 81 -1.11 15.44 1.88
CA PRO A 81 -0.81 16.14 3.11
C PRO A 81 -1.55 17.44 3.27
N LYS A 82 -1.98 18.10 2.25
CA LYS A 82 -2.62 19.30 2.40
C LYS A 82 -4.07 19.28 2.48
N GLN A 83 -4.59 18.44 2.87
CA GLN A 83 -5.94 18.41 2.92
C GLN A 83 -6.51 19.24 3.95
N HIS A 84 -6.14 19.65 4.11
CA HIS A 84 -6.62 20.14 4.97
C HIS A 84 -6.62 21.31 5.21
N SER A 85 -6.30 21.32 4.88
CA SER A 85 -6.28 22.16 5.06
C SER A 85 -6.96 22.96 5.09
N LYS A 86 -7.00 22.92 5.19
CA LYS A 86 -7.47 23.53 5.37
C LYS A 86 -7.69 23.98 5.54
#